data_f14bffb71540db61d1c9fabf815c808b
#
_entry.id   f14bffb71540db61d1c9fabf815c808b
#
_cell.length_a   1.000
_cell.length_b   1.000
_cell.length_c   1.000
_cell.angle_alpha   90.00
_cell.angle_beta   90.00
_cell.angle_gamma   90.00
#
_symmetry.space_group_name_H-M   'P 1'
#
loop_
_entity.id
_entity.type
_entity.pdbx_description
1 polymer ?
#
loop_
_entity_poly.entity_id
_entity_poly.type
_entity_poly.pdbx_seq_one_letter_code
_entity_poly.pdbx_strand_id
1 'polypeptide(L)'
;MGRDLQLRSATPEDLEWIHELRHRVYAQELGQHAPDPAGRLRDGLDGDNVYLVAARGSARIGFVSLTPPWLGRYALDKYLTRDELPLLTEDDVFEVRILTVEPRWRASAAAPLLMYAALRWIAARGGRRLVAMGRTELLAMYRAAGLRPVGRTVHSGALTFEVLTGNVTELTKTTMDRYRTTLERLRSEVDWRLDVPFAPRPDGCEHGGASFTAVGTDFRSLHRRHQVVAADVLDAWFPPAPGVLAALADDPDWAARTSPPTGAEGLLAEIAAARALPTGTLAVGAGSSDLIFRAFGQWLTPQSRVLLMDPGYGEYAHVTERVIGCRVDRFRLRREDGWRIDPARLSATVASGRYDLVVVVNPNNPTGRHAPAAELRSVIAAAPARTRWWIDEAYLGYVDMTESLAGLAAADPRVVVCSSLSKMYALSGMRAAYLVAEPTTAARLRLRTPPWPVSLPAQLAAVAALRDPAYYSACWLRTHALRRQLAADLADLDCLDEALVVEEGVANFLTVTLPSGGPSAAQLVAECRRRDVYLRDLSPMSSEYQGRTVRIAVKDTAENARIVAACRAALDALRPRSASLPSMPEGVAAAGAAR
;
A
#
# COMPACT_ATOMS: atom_id res chain seq x y z
N MET A 1 -28.36 -16.31 -7.61
CA MET A 1 -27.77 -17.64 -7.42
C MET A 1 -27.01 -17.63 -6.10
N GLY A 2 -27.40 -18.47 -5.13
CA GLY A 2 -26.77 -18.51 -3.81
C GLY A 2 -25.31 -18.96 -3.91
N ARG A 3 -24.45 -18.40 -3.06
CA ARG A 3 -23.05 -18.81 -2.92
C ARG A 3 -23.04 -20.21 -2.28
N ASP A 4 -22.84 -21.24 -3.08
CA ASP A 4 -22.97 -22.64 -2.65
C ASP A 4 -21.73 -23.15 -1.88
N LEU A 5 -20.54 -22.56 -2.12
CA LEU A 5 -19.30 -22.89 -1.42
C LEU A 5 -19.14 -22.00 -0.18
N GLN A 6 -19.04 -22.62 1.00
CA GLN A 6 -18.86 -21.92 2.28
C GLN A 6 -17.47 -22.18 2.84
N LEU A 7 -16.90 -21.19 3.53
CA LEU A 7 -15.73 -21.32 4.37
C LEU A 7 -16.00 -20.72 5.75
N ARG A 8 -15.83 -21.51 6.79
CA ARG A 8 -16.15 -21.14 8.17
C ARG A 8 -15.30 -21.88 9.21
N SER A 9 -15.36 -21.44 10.45
CA SER A 9 -14.88 -22.25 11.58
C SER A 9 -15.74 -23.51 11.75
N ALA A 10 -15.14 -24.57 12.25
CA ALA A 10 -15.83 -25.84 12.51
C ALA A 10 -16.88 -25.67 13.63
N THR A 11 -17.99 -26.38 13.48
CA THR A 11 -18.97 -26.59 14.54
C THR A 11 -18.70 -27.91 15.28
N PRO A 12 -19.32 -28.18 16.44
CA PRO A 12 -19.20 -29.48 17.12
C PRO A 12 -19.55 -30.69 16.23
N GLU A 13 -20.53 -30.51 15.33
CA GLU A 13 -20.94 -31.55 14.36
C GLU A 13 -19.86 -31.82 13.29
N ASP A 14 -19.04 -30.82 12.98
CA ASP A 14 -17.93 -31.00 12.04
C ASP A 14 -16.79 -31.80 12.65
N LEU A 15 -16.60 -31.76 13.97
CA LEU A 15 -15.53 -32.49 14.64
C LEU A 15 -15.65 -34.01 14.47
N GLU A 16 -16.88 -34.55 14.54
CA GLU A 16 -17.10 -35.97 14.29
C GLU A 16 -16.71 -36.36 12.86
N TRP A 17 -17.14 -35.58 11.87
CA TRP A 17 -16.74 -35.79 10.48
C TRP A 17 -15.21 -35.60 10.27
N ILE A 18 -14.59 -34.66 10.95
CA ILE A 18 -13.12 -34.46 10.91
C ILE A 18 -12.41 -35.72 11.44
N HIS A 19 -12.86 -36.31 12.55
CA HIS A 19 -12.29 -37.52 13.12
C HIS A 19 -12.43 -38.73 12.16
N GLU A 20 -13.56 -38.86 11.49
CA GLU A 20 -13.82 -39.88 10.49
C GLU A 20 -12.93 -39.69 9.24
N LEU A 21 -12.84 -38.46 8.71
CA LEU A 21 -12.00 -38.17 7.55
C LEU A 21 -10.51 -38.36 7.87
N ARG A 22 -10.07 -37.98 9.07
CA ARG A 22 -8.70 -38.22 9.54
C ARG A 22 -8.40 -39.72 9.61
N HIS A 23 -9.31 -40.51 10.13
CA HIS A 23 -9.13 -41.98 10.19
C HIS A 23 -8.99 -42.57 8.78
N ARG A 24 -9.88 -42.20 7.84
CA ARG A 24 -9.79 -42.66 6.45
C ARG A 24 -8.47 -42.29 5.80
N VAL A 25 -8.02 -41.04 5.95
CA VAL A 25 -6.81 -40.56 5.27
C VAL A 25 -5.54 -40.99 6.00
N TYR A 26 -5.43 -40.73 7.30
CA TYR A 26 -4.15 -40.93 8.01
C TYR A 26 -3.95 -42.33 8.57
N ALA A 27 -5.01 -43.08 8.83
CA ALA A 27 -4.88 -44.47 9.26
C ALA A 27 -5.02 -45.45 8.08
N GLN A 28 -6.04 -45.30 7.22
CA GLN A 28 -6.30 -46.28 6.16
C GLN A 28 -5.51 -46.02 4.87
N GLU A 29 -5.48 -44.74 4.36
CA GLU A 29 -4.77 -44.45 3.10
C GLU A 29 -3.26 -44.30 3.29
N LEU A 30 -2.80 -43.67 4.37
CA LEU A 30 -1.40 -43.28 4.57
C LEU A 30 -0.64 -44.17 5.56
N GLY A 31 -1.31 -44.99 6.37
CA GLY A 31 -0.66 -45.84 7.35
C GLY A 31 0.14 -45.09 8.44
N GLN A 32 -0.15 -43.84 8.68
CA GLN A 32 0.52 -43.03 9.69
C GLN A 32 0.12 -43.43 11.12
N HIS A 33 -1.12 -43.86 11.29
CA HIS A 33 -1.69 -44.29 12.56
C HIS A 33 -2.31 -45.70 12.43
N ALA A 34 -2.37 -46.45 13.53
CA ALA A 34 -3.11 -47.69 13.56
C ALA A 34 -4.62 -47.41 13.32
N PRO A 35 -5.31 -48.23 12.53
CA PRO A 35 -6.76 -48.10 12.37
C PRO A 35 -7.49 -48.30 13.70
N ASP A 36 -8.42 -47.40 13.98
CA ASP A 36 -9.31 -47.46 15.13
C ASP A 36 -10.60 -48.21 14.76
N PRO A 37 -11.07 -49.19 15.56
CA PRO A 37 -12.29 -49.94 15.26
C PRO A 37 -13.54 -49.09 15.18
N ALA A 38 -13.58 -47.94 15.88
CA ALA A 38 -14.69 -46.96 15.81
C ALA A 38 -14.65 -46.10 14.55
N GLY A 39 -13.63 -46.24 13.69
CA GLY A 39 -13.49 -45.44 12.47
C GLY A 39 -13.15 -43.99 12.72
N ARG A 40 -12.57 -43.63 13.87
CA ARG A 40 -12.31 -42.25 14.29
C ARG A 40 -10.85 -42.08 14.71
N LEU A 41 -10.24 -40.98 14.25
CA LEU A 41 -8.88 -40.62 14.68
C LEU A 41 -8.94 -39.27 15.41
N ARG A 42 -8.81 -39.34 16.74
CA ARG A 42 -8.80 -38.18 17.65
C ARG A 42 -7.37 -37.77 18.01
N ASP A 43 -7.18 -36.49 18.36
CA ASP A 43 -5.92 -35.92 18.83
C ASP A 43 -6.12 -35.22 20.17
N GLY A 44 -5.11 -35.28 21.05
CA GLY A 44 -5.16 -34.59 22.35
C GLY A 44 -5.29 -33.07 22.30
N LEU A 45 -5.17 -32.46 21.10
CA LEU A 45 -5.35 -31.04 20.87
C LEU A 45 -6.72 -30.71 20.24
N ASP A 46 -7.57 -31.69 19.99
CA ASP A 46 -8.86 -31.45 19.27
C ASP A 46 -9.78 -30.45 19.97
N GLY A 47 -9.74 -30.37 21.31
CA GLY A 47 -10.54 -29.42 22.08
C GLY A 47 -10.03 -27.97 22.04
N ASP A 48 -8.77 -27.78 21.68
CA ASP A 48 -8.08 -26.48 21.76
C ASP A 48 -7.74 -25.92 20.37
N ASN A 49 -7.58 -26.80 19.38
CA ASN A 49 -7.27 -26.40 18.01
C ASN A 49 -8.43 -25.68 17.33
N VAL A 50 -8.08 -24.77 16.44
CA VAL A 50 -9.04 -24.13 15.55
C VAL A 50 -9.08 -24.89 14.24
N TYR A 51 -10.27 -25.32 13.84
CA TYR A 51 -10.52 -25.97 12.57
C TYR A 51 -11.25 -25.04 11.62
N LEU A 52 -10.73 -24.86 10.41
CA LEU A 52 -11.44 -24.19 9.33
C LEU A 52 -11.98 -25.24 8.36
N VAL A 53 -13.25 -25.12 7.98
CA VAL A 53 -13.97 -26.09 7.16
C VAL A 53 -14.46 -25.43 5.87
N ALA A 54 -14.20 -26.08 4.75
CA ALA A 54 -14.84 -25.79 3.48
C ALA A 54 -16.02 -26.76 3.27
N ALA A 55 -17.20 -26.22 2.88
CA ALA A 55 -18.42 -27.00 2.64
C ALA A 55 -19.17 -26.49 1.40
N ARG A 56 -19.98 -27.38 0.77
CA ARG A 56 -20.87 -27.02 -0.33
C ARG A 56 -22.28 -27.58 -0.03
N GLY A 57 -23.22 -26.68 0.25
CA GLY A 57 -24.51 -27.08 0.80
C GLY A 57 -24.33 -27.84 2.10
N SER A 58 -24.87 -29.06 2.20
CA SER A 58 -24.67 -29.97 3.34
C SER A 58 -23.38 -30.81 3.27
N ALA A 59 -22.67 -30.81 2.12
CA ALA A 59 -21.49 -31.63 1.92
C ALA A 59 -20.22 -30.93 2.46
N ARG A 60 -19.52 -31.55 3.39
CA ARG A 60 -18.20 -31.13 3.86
C ARG A 60 -17.16 -31.52 2.83
N ILE A 61 -16.25 -30.59 2.49
CA ILE A 61 -15.26 -30.75 1.40
C ILE A 61 -13.86 -31.03 1.94
N GLY A 62 -13.47 -30.32 2.97
CA GLY A 62 -12.14 -30.42 3.56
C GLY A 62 -11.99 -29.49 4.76
N PHE A 63 -10.87 -29.66 5.47
CA PHE A 63 -10.54 -28.84 6.63
C PHE A 63 -9.03 -28.62 6.76
N VAL A 64 -8.65 -27.65 7.58
CA VAL A 64 -7.30 -27.39 8.07
C VAL A 64 -7.33 -27.14 9.57
N SER A 65 -6.34 -27.65 10.31
CA SER A 65 -6.20 -27.44 11.75
C SER A 65 -5.10 -26.43 12.04
N LEU A 66 -5.37 -25.51 12.98
CA LEU A 66 -4.48 -24.45 13.43
C LEU A 66 -4.29 -24.57 14.93
N THR A 67 -3.03 -24.58 15.39
CA THR A 67 -2.67 -24.54 16.81
C THR A 67 -2.05 -23.18 17.11
N PRO A 68 -2.76 -22.30 17.86
CA PRO A 68 -2.25 -20.97 18.22
C PRO A 68 -1.19 -21.03 19.32
N PRO A 69 -0.26 -20.03 19.39
CA PRO A 69 0.81 -19.99 20.39
C PRO A 69 0.32 -19.84 21.84
N TRP A 70 -0.80 -19.19 22.07
CA TRP A 70 -1.34 -18.99 23.43
C TRP A 70 -1.80 -20.27 24.13
N LEU A 71 -1.85 -21.40 23.42
CA LEU A 71 -2.08 -22.71 24.03
C LEU A 71 -0.85 -23.26 24.75
N GLY A 72 0.33 -22.67 24.51
CA GLY A 72 1.59 -23.09 25.12
C GLY A 72 2.07 -24.48 24.69
N ARG A 73 1.38 -25.15 23.77
CA ARG A 73 1.68 -26.50 23.28
C ARG A 73 1.35 -26.66 21.79
N TYR A 74 2.14 -27.48 21.11
CA TYR A 74 2.00 -27.82 19.70
C TYR A 74 1.97 -29.33 19.50
N ALA A 75 1.50 -29.80 18.36
CA ALA A 75 1.61 -31.22 18.07
C ALA A 75 3.06 -31.68 17.83
N LEU A 76 3.91 -30.75 17.38
CA LEU A 76 5.35 -30.96 17.24
C LEU A 76 6.04 -31.32 18.56
N ASP A 77 5.50 -30.92 19.73
CA ASP A 77 6.03 -31.24 21.05
C ASP A 77 6.03 -32.76 21.34
N LYS A 78 5.30 -33.56 20.54
CA LYS A 78 5.36 -35.03 20.60
C LYS A 78 6.66 -35.60 20.06
N TYR A 79 7.39 -34.82 19.24
CA TYR A 79 8.54 -35.31 18.48
C TYR A 79 9.81 -34.54 18.78
N LEU A 80 9.72 -33.25 19.14
CA LEU A 80 10.85 -32.36 19.34
C LEU A 80 10.67 -31.54 20.62
N THR A 81 11.77 -31.38 21.36
CA THR A 81 11.83 -30.47 22.51
C THR A 81 11.95 -29.00 22.05
N ARG A 82 11.70 -28.06 22.97
CA ARG A 82 11.88 -26.62 22.69
C ARG A 82 13.33 -26.24 22.40
N ASP A 83 14.29 -26.94 23.01
CA ASP A 83 15.72 -26.76 22.75
C ASP A 83 16.11 -27.20 21.34
N GLU A 84 15.46 -28.24 20.81
CA GLU A 84 15.68 -28.72 19.43
C GLU A 84 14.99 -27.84 18.38
N LEU A 85 13.91 -27.13 18.76
CA LEU A 85 13.16 -26.22 17.91
C LEU A 85 12.79 -24.93 18.66
N PRO A 86 13.76 -24.03 18.93
CA PRO A 86 13.55 -22.80 19.69
C PRO A 86 12.48 -21.89 19.09
N LEU A 87 12.23 -21.98 17.79
CA LEU A 87 11.16 -21.27 17.08
C LEU A 87 9.79 -21.39 17.78
N LEU A 88 9.51 -22.51 18.43
CA LEU A 88 8.23 -22.77 19.10
C LEU A 88 8.07 -22.03 20.45
N THR A 89 9.08 -21.27 20.88
CA THR A 89 9.00 -20.41 22.07
C THR A 89 8.54 -18.97 21.75
N GLU A 90 8.44 -18.63 20.46
CA GLU A 90 8.02 -17.29 20.01
C GLU A 90 6.48 -17.16 20.06
N ASP A 91 5.96 -16.03 20.56
CA ASP A 91 4.53 -15.79 20.75
C ASP A 91 3.75 -15.53 19.44
N ASP A 92 4.43 -15.44 18.31
CA ASP A 92 3.84 -15.16 16.99
C ASP A 92 3.90 -16.36 16.02
N VAL A 93 4.27 -17.55 16.51
CA VAL A 93 4.37 -18.79 15.73
C VAL A 93 3.11 -19.64 15.87
N PHE A 94 2.47 -19.94 14.75
CA PHE A 94 1.30 -20.83 14.68
C PHE A 94 1.68 -22.17 14.04
N GLU A 95 1.15 -23.27 14.54
CA GLU A 95 1.30 -24.55 13.86
C GLU A 95 0.12 -24.79 12.93
N VAL A 96 0.41 -25.09 11.65
CA VAL A 96 -0.59 -25.46 10.63
C VAL A 96 -0.48 -26.96 10.38
N ARG A 97 -1.59 -27.65 10.56
CA ARG A 97 -1.63 -29.13 10.54
C ARG A 97 -2.72 -29.64 9.62
N ILE A 98 -2.51 -30.88 9.21
CA ILE A 98 -3.53 -31.77 8.62
C ILE A 98 -4.52 -31.06 7.68
N LEU A 99 -3.97 -30.32 6.67
CA LEU A 99 -4.80 -29.86 5.56
C LEU A 99 -5.32 -31.08 4.80
N THR A 100 -6.59 -31.38 4.94
CA THR A 100 -7.21 -32.59 4.39
C THR A 100 -8.43 -32.23 3.55
N VAL A 101 -8.49 -32.80 2.34
CA VAL A 101 -9.62 -32.64 1.42
C VAL A 101 -10.17 -34.02 1.07
N GLU A 102 -11.49 -34.15 1.10
CA GLU A 102 -12.21 -35.37 0.68
C GLU A 102 -11.73 -35.84 -0.72
N PRO A 103 -11.50 -37.12 -0.95
CA PRO A 103 -10.90 -37.63 -2.18
C PRO A 103 -11.53 -37.11 -3.46
N ARG A 104 -12.85 -37.05 -3.52
CA ARG A 104 -13.62 -36.53 -4.67
C ARG A 104 -13.42 -35.03 -4.97
N TRP A 105 -12.84 -34.26 -4.02
CA TRP A 105 -12.62 -32.82 -4.15
C TRP A 105 -11.12 -32.44 -4.24
N ARG A 106 -10.20 -33.39 -4.22
CA ARG A 106 -8.73 -33.12 -4.21
C ARG A 106 -8.24 -32.33 -5.41
N ALA A 107 -8.90 -32.46 -6.58
CA ALA A 107 -8.59 -31.69 -7.79
C ALA A 107 -9.28 -30.31 -7.85
N SER A 108 -10.01 -29.91 -6.79
CA SER A 108 -10.73 -28.64 -6.75
C SER A 108 -9.92 -27.50 -6.12
N ALA A 109 -10.50 -26.30 -6.09
CA ALA A 109 -9.93 -25.14 -5.40
C ALA A 109 -9.99 -25.22 -3.86
N ALA A 110 -10.44 -26.36 -3.27
CA ALA A 110 -10.63 -26.47 -1.82
C ALA A 110 -9.32 -26.35 -1.03
N ALA A 111 -8.24 -27.02 -1.44
CA ALA A 111 -6.96 -26.95 -0.74
C ALA A 111 -6.32 -25.55 -0.80
N PRO A 112 -6.23 -24.86 -1.97
CA PRO A 112 -5.80 -23.46 -2.03
C PRO A 112 -6.67 -22.53 -1.17
N LEU A 113 -8.00 -22.72 -1.16
CA LEU A 113 -8.91 -21.90 -0.36
C LEU A 113 -8.68 -22.08 1.14
N LEU A 114 -8.57 -23.32 1.62
CA LEU A 114 -8.30 -23.62 3.04
C LEU A 114 -6.93 -23.11 3.49
N MET A 115 -5.89 -23.26 2.65
CA MET A 115 -4.56 -22.73 2.94
C MET A 115 -4.59 -21.19 3.01
N TYR A 116 -5.24 -20.57 2.05
CA TYR A 116 -5.42 -19.11 2.05
C TYR A 116 -6.18 -18.64 3.29
N ALA A 117 -7.26 -19.32 3.65
CA ALA A 117 -8.04 -19.01 4.85
C ALA A 117 -7.22 -19.15 6.15
N ALA A 118 -6.39 -20.19 6.24
CA ALA A 118 -5.48 -20.39 7.37
C ALA A 118 -4.51 -19.22 7.52
N LEU A 119 -3.85 -18.81 6.42
CA LEU A 119 -2.94 -17.67 6.42
C LEU A 119 -3.65 -16.37 6.81
N ARG A 120 -4.86 -16.13 6.29
CA ARG A 120 -5.67 -14.95 6.63
C ARG A 120 -6.06 -14.94 8.11
N TRP A 121 -6.46 -16.10 8.63
CA TRP A 121 -6.86 -16.25 10.03
C TRP A 121 -5.67 -16.03 10.99
N ILE A 122 -4.50 -16.58 10.67
CA ILE A 122 -3.25 -16.42 11.43
C ILE A 122 -2.79 -14.96 11.42
N ALA A 123 -2.71 -14.34 10.24
CA ALA A 123 -2.30 -12.94 10.09
C ALA A 123 -3.17 -11.97 10.91
N ALA A 124 -4.49 -12.19 10.93
CA ALA A 124 -5.42 -11.35 11.67
C ALA A 124 -5.27 -11.46 13.21
N ARG A 125 -4.55 -12.48 13.68
CA ARG A 125 -4.26 -12.72 15.11
C ARG A 125 -2.81 -12.46 15.49
N GLY A 126 -2.10 -11.69 14.66
CA GLY A 126 -0.72 -11.27 14.92
C GLY A 126 0.34 -12.33 14.59
N GLY A 127 -0.04 -13.47 14.01
CA GLY A 127 0.91 -14.50 13.62
C GLY A 127 1.81 -14.02 12.49
N ARG A 128 3.12 -14.07 12.72
CA ARG A 128 4.16 -13.68 11.73
C ARG A 128 4.81 -14.88 11.08
N ARG A 129 4.85 -16.00 11.80
CA ARG A 129 5.42 -17.26 11.32
C ARG A 129 4.44 -18.40 11.46
N LEU A 130 4.58 -19.35 10.60
CA LEU A 130 3.98 -20.66 10.79
C LEU A 130 5.03 -21.76 10.79
N VAL A 131 4.71 -22.85 11.48
CA VAL A 131 5.42 -24.10 11.45
C VAL A 131 4.47 -25.22 11.01
N ALA A 132 4.96 -26.17 10.25
CA ALA A 132 4.18 -27.32 9.79
C ALA A 132 5.06 -28.55 9.61
N MET A 133 4.47 -29.75 9.66
CA MET A 133 5.11 -30.98 9.21
C MET A 133 4.70 -31.27 7.77
N GLY A 134 5.66 -31.34 6.87
CA GLY A 134 5.45 -31.71 5.48
C GLY A 134 6.07 -33.05 5.16
N ARG A 135 5.37 -33.95 4.45
CA ARG A 135 5.92 -35.23 3.99
C ARG A 135 7.15 -34.98 3.10
N THR A 136 8.20 -35.75 3.32
CA THR A 136 9.48 -35.59 2.61
C THR A 136 9.35 -35.75 1.11
N GLU A 137 8.42 -36.60 0.62
CA GLU A 137 8.18 -36.81 -0.80
C GLU A 137 7.55 -35.58 -1.49
N LEU A 138 6.94 -34.69 -0.71
CA LEU A 138 6.27 -33.48 -1.21
C LEU A 138 7.07 -32.20 -0.96
N LEU A 139 8.33 -32.31 -0.56
CA LEU A 139 9.17 -31.18 -0.15
C LEU A 139 9.32 -30.12 -1.26
N ALA A 140 9.41 -30.54 -2.53
CA ALA A 140 9.46 -29.63 -3.68
C ALA A 140 8.19 -28.75 -3.78
N MET A 141 7.02 -29.34 -3.52
CA MET A 141 5.73 -28.63 -3.50
C MET A 141 5.68 -27.58 -2.37
N TYR A 142 6.12 -27.94 -1.17
CA TYR A 142 6.14 -27.03 -0.01
C TYR A 142 7.11 -25.86 -0.23
N ARG A 143 8.30 -26.13 -0.79
CA ARG A 143 9.26 -25.08 -1.17
C ARG A 143 8.68 -24.14 -2.24
N ALA A 144 8.00 -24.68 -3.22
CA ALA A 144 7.33 -23.88 -4.25
C ALA A 144 6.17 -23.04 -3.69
N ALA A 145 5.57 -23.45 -2.56
CA ALA A 145 4.58 -22.67 -1.82
C ALA A 145 5.20 -21.59 -0.91
N GLY A 146 6.55 -21.57 -0.76
CA GLY A 146 7.27 -20.59 0.06
C GLY A 146 7.69 -21.09 1.44
N LEU A 147 7.41 -22.36 1.78
CA LEU A 147 7.85 -22.97 3.03
C LEU A 147 9.32 -23.42 2.93
N ARG A 148 10.04 -23.30 4.04
CA ARG A 148 11.47 -23.64 4.12
C ARG A 148 11.69 -24.71 5.19
N PRO A 149 12.48 -25.76 4.89
CA PRO A 149 12.90 -26.75 5.90
C PRO A 149 13.74 -26.09 6.99
N VAL A 150 13.51 -26.50 8.24
CA VAL A 150 14.37 -26.11 9.37
C VAL A 150 15.47 -27.11 9.66
N GLY A 151 15.62 -28.16 8.83
CA GLY A 151 16.63 -29.20 8.99
C GLY A 151 16.33 -30.19 10.14
N ARG A 152 15.06 -30.41 10.44
CA ARG A 152 14.59 -31.36 11.42
C ARG A 152 13.60 -32.31 10.79
N THR A 153 13.88 -33.61 10.88
CA THR A 153 13.03 -34.66 10.34
C THR A 153 12.39 -35.43 11.49
N VAL A 154 11.12 -35.77 11.36
CA VAL A 154 10.38 -36.56 12.34
C VAL A 154 9.72 -37.77 11.68
N HIS A 155 9.59 -38.87 12.42
CA HIS A 155 8.94 -40.10 11.97
C HIS A 155 7.61 -40.28 12.67
N SER A 156 6.56 -40.64 11.91
CA SER A 156 5.24 -40.94 12.46
C SER A 156 4.61 -42.08 11.65
N GLY A 157 4.53 -43.27 12.27
CA GLY A 157 4.11 -44.49 11.58
C GLY A 157 5.03 -44.80 10.40
N ALA A 158 4.45 -45.09 9.24
CA ALA A 158 5.19 -45.41 8.02
C ALA A 158 5.75 -44.17 7.30
N LEU A 159 5.49 -42.95 7.79
CA LEU A 159 5.80 -41.72 7.09
C LEU A 159 6.95 -40.94 7.75
N THR A 160 7.73 -40.26 6.89
CA THR A 160 8.77 -39.33 7.30
C THR A 160 8.34 -37.90 6.94
N PHE A 161 8.52 -36.99 7.88
CA PHE A 161 8.17 -35.61 7.74
C PHE A 161 9.37 -34.68 7.95
N GLU A 162 9.47 -33.64 7.16
CA GLU A 162 10.38 -32.54 7.41
C GLU A 162 9.61 -31.43 8.15
N VAL A 163 10.23 -30.83 9.15
CA VAL A 163 9.68 -29.64 9.81
C VAL A 163 9.94 -28.43 8.94
N LEU A 164 8.88 -27.71 8.62
CA LEU A 164 8.87 -26.57 7.72
C LEU A 164 8.46 -25.30 8.46
N THR A 165 9.02 -24.18 8.07
CA THR A 165 8.60 -22.87 8.56
C THR A 165 8.39 -21.88 7.40
N GLY A 166 7.64 -20.82 7.63
CA GLY A 166 7.48 -19.75 6.67
C GLY A 166 6.92 -18.47 7.29
N ASN A 167 7.29 -17.34 6.68
CA ASN A 167 6.72 -16.04 7.03
C ASN A 167 5.29 -15.92 6.49
N VAL A 168 4.33 -15.59 7.35
CA VAL A 168 2.90 -15.57 7.00
C VAL A 168 2.58 -14.55 5.92
N THR A 169 3.23 -13.38 5.94
CA THR A 169 3.03 -12.32 4.92
C THR A 169 3.56 -12.77 3.56
N GLU A 170 4.76 -13.35 3.51
CA GLU A 170 5.36 -13.88 2.28
C GLU A 170 4.54 -15.03 1.69
N LEU A 171 4.11 -15.97 2.54
CA LEU A 171 3.27 -17.10 2.15
C LEU A 171 1.90 -16.63 1.62
N THR A 172 1.29 -15.62 2.26
CA THR A 172 0.04 -15.03 1.81
C THR A 172 0.22 -14.42 0.41
N LYS A 173 1.29 -13.64 0.20
CA LYS A 173 1.62 -13.04 -1.10
C LYS A 173 1.84 -14.12 -2.15
N THR A 174 2.69 -15.11 -1.88
CA THR A 174 2.97 -16.23 -2.79
C THR A 174 1.70 -16.99 -3.16
N THR A 175 0.82 -17.24 -2.18
CA THR A 175 -0.47 -17.91 -2.41
C THR A 175 -1.40 -17.05 -3.27
N MET A 176 -1.49 -15.75 -3.00
CA MET A 176 -2.30 -14.83 -3.80
C MET A 176 -1.79 -14.72 -5.24
N ASP A 177 -0.48 -14.64 -5.44
CA ASP A 177 0.12 -14.54 -6.78
C ASP A 177 -0.07 -15.85 -7.56
N ARG A 178 0.19 -16.98 -6.95
CA ARG A 178 0.08 -18.31 -7.58
C ARG A 178 -1.36 -18.68 -7.95
N TYR A 179 -2.32 -18.33 -7.12
CA TYR A 179 -3.74 -18.69 -7.28
C TYR A 179 -4.62 -17.48 -7.58
N ARG A 180 -4.06 -16.40 -8.13
CA ARG A 180 -4.72 -15.10 -8.35
C ARG A 180 -6.10 -15.26 -9.00
N THR A 181 -6.17 -15.82 -10.19
CA THR A 181 -7.43 -16.02 -10.95
C THR A 181 -8.43 -16.86 -10.17
N THR A 182 -7.96 -17.91 -9.48
CA THR A 182 -8.82 -18.77 -8.67
C THR A 182 -9.38 -18.01 -7.47
N LEU A 183 -8.55 -17.23 -6.75
CA LEU A 183 -8.97 -16.47 -5.58
C LEU A 183 -9.88 -15.30 -5.94
N GLU A 184 -9.64 -14.62 -7.07
CA GLU A 184 -10.52 -13.57 -7.58
C GLU A 184 -11.93 -14.11 -7.90
N ARG A 185 -12.01 -15.28 -8.54
CA ARG A 185 -13.28 -15.96 -8.77
C ARG A 185 -13.95 -16.36 -7.46
N LEU A 186 -13.20 -17.01 -6.55
CA LEU A 186 -13.72 -17.46 -5.26
C LEU A 186 -14.21 -16.30 -4.38
N ARG A 187 -13.61 -15.11 -4.48
CA ARG A 187 -14.06 -13.91 -3.77
C ARG A 187 -15.55 -13.59 -4.02
N SER A 188 -16.04 -13.84 -5.24
CA SER A 188 -17.45 -13.63 -5.60
C SER A 188 -18.34 -14.83 -5.34
N GLU A 189 -17.79 -16.05 -5.36
CA GLU A 189 -18.54 -17.31 -5.29
C GLU A 189 -18.63 -17.90 -3.87
N VAL A 190 -17.64 -17.59 -2.99
CA VAL A 190 -17.57 -18.15 -1.63
C VAL A 190 -18.43 -17.36 -0.65
N ASP A 191 -19.22 -18.06 0.14
CA ASP A 191 -19.82 -17.57 1.38
C ASP A 191 -18.75 -17.63 2.49
N TRP A 192 -18.00 -16.52 2.62
CA TRP A 192 -16.90 -16.39 3.56
C TRP A 192 -17.41 -15.99 4.93
N ARG A 193 -17.46 -16.94 5.86
CA ARG A 193 -17.98 -16.77 7.23
C ARG A 193 -16.91 -16.73 8.32
N LEU A 194 -15.66 -16.38 7.96
CA LEU A 194 -14.65 -16.08 8.96
C LEU A 194 -14.81 -14.65 9.45
N ASP A 195 -14.42 -14.41 10.70
CA ASP A 195 -14.33 -13.09 11.34
C ASP A 195 -13.16 -12.23 10.82
N VAL A 196 -12.55 -12.63 9.71
CA VAL A 196 -11.47 -11.93 9.02
C VAL A 196 -11.88 -11.66 7.58
N PRO A 197 -11.52 -10.52 6.98
CA PRO A 197 -11.88 -10.22 5.60
C PRO A 197 -11.20 -11.19 4.63
N PHE A 198 -11.88 -11.52 3.51
CA PHE A 198 -11.32 -12.40 2.47
C PHE A 198 -9.99 -11.86 1.95
N ALA A 199 -9.92 -10.61 1.53
CA ALA A 199 -8.66 -9.96 1.16
C ALA A 199 -7.98 -9.36 2.40
N PRO A 200 -6.63 -9.36 2.47
CA PRO A 200 -5.95 -8.52 3.45
C PRO A 200 -6.48 -7.10 3.33
N ARG A 201 -6.90 -6.50 4.44
CA ARG A 201 -6.98 -5.05 4.49
C ARG A 201 -5.53 -4.60 4.62
N PRO A 202 -5.00 -3.78 3.70
CA PRO A 202 -3.79 -3.04 4.03
C PRO A 202 -4.12 -2.24 5.29
N ASP A 203 -3.23 -2.25 6.29
CA ASP A 203 -3.40 -1.52 7.55
C ASP A 203 -3.47 0.00 7.34
N GLY A 204 -3.39 0.46 6.12
CA GLY A 204 -3.49 1.84 5.67
C GLY A 204 -3.19 1.98 4.18
N CYS A 205 -3.26 3.19 3.67
CA CYS A 205 -2.71 3.53 2.38
C CYS A 205 -1.18 3.54 2.50
N GLU A 206 -0.48 2.85 1.60
CA GLU A 206 0.98 2.99 1.52
C GLU A 206 1.35 4.42 1.14
N HIS A 207 1.84 5.17 2.13
CA HIS A 207 2.46 6.48 1.92
C HIS A 207 3.99 6.35 1.93
N GLY A 208 4.71 7.42 1.54
CA GLY A 208 6.13 7.57 1.82
C GLY A 208 6.36 7.67 3.36
N GLY A 209 7.59 7.94 3.77
CA GLY A 209 7.96 8.07 5.18
C GLY A 209 8.72 6.85 5.72
N ALA A 210 9.18 5.97 4.83
CA ALA A 210 10.06 4.86 5.19
C ALA A 210 11.38 5.35 5.85
N SER A 211 11.75 6.60 5.64
CA SER A 211 12.88 7.29 6.30
C SER A 211 12.78 7.27 7.83
N PHE A 212 11.58 7.24 8.40
CA PHE A 212 11.39 7.11 9.85
C PHE A 212 11.88 5.76 10.39
N THR A 213 12.06 4.74 9.57
CA THR A 213 12.70 3.49 10.00
C THR A 213 14.17 3.69 10.40
N ALA A 214 14.85 4.67 9.78
CA ALA A 214 16.23 5.03 10.12
C ALA A 214 16.31 6.09 11.22
N VAL A 215 15.34 7.02 11.26
CA VAL A 215 15.30 8.11 12.26
C VAL A 215 14.75 7.61 13.59
N GLY A 216 13.97 6.50 13.60
CA GLY A 216 13.30 5.93 14.76
C GLY A 216 11.86 6.43 14.91
N THR A 217 10.89 5.52 14.79
CA THR A 217 9.45 5.81 14.95
C THR A 217 9.08 6.13 16.41
N ASP A 218 9.94 5.75 17.36
CA ASP A 218 9.83 6.05 18.80
C ASP A 218 10.50 7.37 19.20
N PHE A 219 10.99 8.13 18.21
CA PHE A 219 11.64 9.43 18.34
C PHE A 219 12.95 9.44 19.15
N ARG A 220 13.52 8.28 19.49
CA ARG A 220 14.78 8.20 20.28
C ARG A 220 16.02 8.54 19.46
N SER A 221 15.97 8.45 18.12
CA SER A 221 17.08 8.66 17.21
C SER A 221 16.90 9.88 16.30
N LEU A 222 16.16 10.90 16.74
CA LEU A 222 15.87 12.12 15.96
C LEU A 222 17.13 12.88 15.52
N HIS A 223 18.28 12.70 16.20
CA HIS A 223 19.57 13.28 15.78
C HIS A 223 19.99 12.79 14.39
N ARG A 224 19.54 11.61 13.95
CA ARG A 224 19.83 11.06 12.61
C ARG A 224 19.08 11.75 11.48
N ARG A 225 18.05 12.58 11.76
CA ARG A 225 17.22 13.23 10.74
C ARG A 225 18.01 14.02 9.69
N HIS A 226 19.18 14.56 10.05
CA HIS A 226 20.05 15.30 9.14
C HIS A 226 20.97 14.40 8.30
N GLN A 227 21.05 13.10 8.63
CA GLN A 227 21.85 12.12 7.90
C GLN A 227 21.02 11.45 6.79
N VAL A 228 19.69 11.50 6.89
CA VAL A 228 18.76 10.80 6.01
C VAL A 228 18.17 11.78 4.99
N VAL A 229 18.16 11.39 3.71
CA VAL A 229 17.44 12.12 2.66
C VAL A 229 16.09 11.47 2.43
N ALA A 230 15.00 12.13 2.87
CA ALA A 230 13.64 11.64 2.73
C ALA A 230 13.02 12.15 1.41
N ALA A 231 13.36 11.51 0.29
CA ALA A 231 12.83 11.85 -1.04
C ALA A 231 11.67 10.93 -1.48
N ASP A 232 11.20 10.03 -0.60
CA ASP A 232 10.02 9.19 -0.78
C ASP A 232 8.70 9.90 -0.40
N VAL A 233 8.78 10.96 0.41
CA VAL A 233 7.69 11.89 0.73
C VAL A 233 7.89 13.22 0.02
N LEU A 234 6.79 13.90 -0.33
CA LEU A 234 6.81 15.15 -1.10
C LEU A 234 6.79 16.39 -0.19
N ASP A 235 7.51 16.33 0.92
CA ASP A 235 7.68 17.47 1.80
C ASP A 235 8.57 18.52 1.13
N ALA A 236 8.24 19.80 1.35
CA ALA A 236 8.98 20.90 0.80
C ALA A 236 10.46 20.85 1.24
N TRP A 237 11.37 21.23 0.34
CA TRP A 237 12.80 21.35 0.63
C TRP A 237 13.14 22.61 1.42
N PHE A 238 12.27 23.62 1.36
CA PHE A 238 12.42 24.91 2.05
C PHE A 238 11.72 24.89 3.42
N PRO A 239 12.19 25.66 4.41
CA PRO A 239 11.51 25.81 5.69
C PRO A 239 10.20 26.60 5.55
N PRO A 240 9.31 26.55 6.55
CA PRO A 240 8.21 27.52 6.64
C PRO A 240 8.73 28.95 6.67
N ALA A 241 7.91 29.91 6.20
CA ALA A 241 8.26 31.33 6.22
C ALA A 241 8.70 31.81 7.61
N PRO A 242 9.60 32.80 7.71
CA PRO A 242 10.08 33.30 9.01
C PRO A 242 8.94 33.72 9.96
N GLY A 243 7.87 34.31 9.43
CA GLY A 243 6.67 34.67 10.23
C GLY A 243 5.95 33.48 10.80
N VAL A 244 5.99 32.31 10.15
CA VAL A 244 5.44 31.06 10.70
C VAL A 244 6.25 30.57 11.88
N LEU A 245 7.59 30.56 11.73
CA LEU A 245 8.48 30.14 12.82
C LEU A 245 8.37 31.07 14.03
N ALA A 246 8.26 32.39 13.79
CA ALA A 246 8.03 33.37 14.84
C ALA A 246 6.70 33.12 15.57
N ALA A 247 5.60 32.90 14.84
CA ALA A 247 4.28 32.64 15.43
C ALA A 247 4.25 31.34 16.26
N LEU A 248 5.02 30.33 15.88
CA LEU A 248 5.13 29.07 16.65
C LEU A 248 6.04 29.20 17.88
N ALA A 249 6.95 30.14 17.88
CA ALA A 249 7.92 30.37 18.97
C ALA A 249 7.45 31.43 19.99
N ASP A 250 6.41 32.19 19.68
CA ASP A 250 5.95 33.32 20.51
C ASP A 250 5.48 32.86 21.91
N ASP A 251 4.55 31.92 21.97
CA ASP A 251 4.10 31.31 23.23
C ASP A 251 3.76 29.83 23.02
N PRO A 252 4.78 28.96 22.96
CA PRO A 252 4.59 27.54 22.71
C PRO A 252 3.84 26.81 23.84
N ASP A 253 3.98 27.27 25.09
CA ASP A 253 3.25 26.71 26.22
C ASP A 253 1.75 26.98 26.12
N TRP A 254 1.38 28.22 25.81
CA TRP A 254 -0.02 28.57 25.58
C TRP A 254 -0.60 27.84 24.37
N ALA A 255 0.11 27.80 23.27
CA ALA A 255 -0.33 27.12 22.04
C ALA A 255 -0.52 25.61 22.25
N ALA A 256 0.31 24.97 23.11
CA ALA A 256 0.20 23.55 23.40
C ALA A 256 -0.96 23.19 24.32
N ARG A 257 -1.28 24.04 25.32
CA ARG A 257 -2.28 23.76 26.37
C ARG A 257 -3.65 24.37 26.13
N THR A 258 -3.81 25.19 25.07
CA THR A 258 -5.05 25.93 24.82
C THR A 258 -5.84 25.29 23.68
N SER A 259 -7.14 25.07 23.89
CA SER A 259 -8.05 24.63 22.84
C SER A 259 -8.18 25.73 21.77
N PRO A 260 -8.13 25.40 20.47
CA PRO A 260 -8.27 26.38 19.41
C PRO A 260 -9.70 26.92 19.31
N PRO A 261 -9.95 27.96 18.50
CA PRO A 261 -11.29 28.37 18.09
C PRO A 261 -12.07 27.18 17.52
N THR A 262 -13.33 26.98 17.96
CA THR A 262 -14.10 25.76 17.75
C THR A 262 -14.26 25.39 16.28
N GLY A 263 -14.52 26.36 15.41
CA GLY A 263 -14.70 26.19 13.97
C GLY A 263 -13.49 26.62 13.15
N ALA A 264 -12.35 26.96 13.79
CA ALA A 264 -11.17 27.54 13.14
C ALA A 264 -11.47 28.84 12.39
N GLU A 265 -12.30 29.70 12.97
CA GLU A 265 -12.88 30.90 12.35
C GLU A 265 -11.81 31.85 11.83
N GLY A 266 -10.71 32.06 12.57
CA GLY A 266 -9.59 32.88 12.14
C GLY A 266 -8.88 32.31 10.90
N LEU A 267 -8.67 31.00 10.85
CA LEU A 267 -8.09 30.33 9.69
C LEU A 267 -9.02 30.41 8.48
N LEU A 268 -10.33 30.20 8.67
CA LEU A 268 -11.32 30.33 7.58
C LEU A 268 -11.35 31.76 7.01
N ALA A 269 -11.29 32.77 7.86
CA ALA A 269 -11.25 34.19 7.43
C ALA A 269 -9.98 34.47 6.61
N GLU A 270 -8.82 33.95 7.04
CA GLU A 270 -7.56 34.17 6.32
C GLU A 270 -7.53 33.42 4.97
N ILE A 271 -8.03 32.18 4.91
CA ILE A 271 -8.18 31.46 3.63
C ILE A 271 -9.12 32.22 2.70
N ALA A 272 -10.27 32.71 3.20
CA ALA A 272 -11.24 33.47 2.45
C ALA A 272 -10.61 34.73 1.83
N ALA A 273 -9.84 35.50 2.61
CA ALA A 273 -9.10 36.67 2.16
C ALA A 273 -8.03 36.28 1.11
N ALA A 274 -7.19 35.30 1.41
CA ALA A 274 -6.08 34.87 0.54
C ALA A 274 -6.56 34.28 -0.81
N ARG A 275 -7.79 33.77 -0.88
CA ARG A 275 -8.37 33.16 -2.10
C ARG A 275 -9.49 33.98 -2.73
N ALA A 276 -9.82 35.12 -2.19
CA ALA A 276 -10.96 35.97 -2.60
C ALA A 276 -12.28 35.17 -2.67
N LEU A 277 -12.58 34.39 -1.63
CA LEU A 277 -13.76 33.54 -1.54
C LEU A 277 -14.63 33.92 -0.32
N PRO A 278 -15.95 33.70 -0.38
CA PRO A 278 -16.80 33.84 0.80
C PRO A 278 -16.46 32.74 1.84
N THR A 279 -16.38 33.09 3.13
CA THR A 279 -16.14 32.11 4.21
C THR A 279 -17.16 30.95 4.25
N GLY A 280 -18.40 31.22 3.84
CA GLY A 280 -19.47 30.24 3.73
C GLY A 280 -19.18 29.07 2.78
N THR A 281 -18.25 29.23 1.83
CA THR A 281 -17.85 28.21 0.86
C THR A 281 -16.73 27.29 1.36
N LEU A 282 -16.19 27.54 2.55
CA LEU A 282 -14.99 26.88 3.07
C LEU A 282 -15.30 25.88 4.18
N ALA A 283 -14.52 24.80 4.24
CA ALA A 283 -14.39 23.96 5.43
C ALA A 283 -12.93 23.53 5.61
N VAL A 284 -12.47 23.40 6.86
CA VAL A 284 -11.09 23.02 7.19
C VAL A 284 -11.01 21.64 7.80
N GLY A 285 -9.81 21.05 7.78
CA GLY A 285 -9.54 19.75 8.33
C GLY A 285 -8.07 19.51 8.69
N ALA A 286 -7.83 18.45 9.45
CA ALA A 286 -6.51 17.99 9.87
C ALA A 286 -5.73 17.35 8.70
N GLY A 287 -5.49 18.12 7.65
CA GLY A 287 -4.91 17.69 6.38
C GLY A 287 -5.97 17.22 5.38
N SER A 288 -5.56 17.07 4.10
CA SER A 288 -6.46 16.60 3.03
C SER A 288 -7.06 15.23 3.31
N SER A 289 -6.33 14.32 3.95
CA SER A 289 -6.82 13.00 4.33
C SER A 289 -8.08 13.05 5.19
N ASP A 290 -8.12 13.90 6.22
CA ASP A 290 -9.32 14.10 7.04
C ASP A 290 -10.51 14.55 6.19
N LEU A 291 -10.29 15.53 5.28
CA LEU A 291 -11.33 16.02 4.39
C LEU A 291 -11.84 14.96 3.41
N ILE A 292 -10.93 14.15 2.85
CA ILE A 292 -11.25 13.04 1.94
C ILE A 292 -12.12 12.00 2.66
N PHE A 293 -11.70 11.52 3.83
CA PHE A 293 -12.44 10.50 4.59
C PHE A 293 -13.83 11.00 5.00
N ARG A 294 -13.95 12.26 5.44
CA ARG A 294 -15.23 12.87 5.82
C ARG A 294 -16.18 13.05 4.63
N ALA A 295 -15.68 13.61 3.53
CA ALA A 295 -16.51 13.88 2.37
C ALA A 295 -16.94 12.59 1.67
N PHE A 296 -16.02 11.65 1.41
CA PHE A 296 -16.31 10.42 0.70
C PHE A 296 -17.18 9.48 1.54
N GLY A 297 -16.96 9.40 2.85
CA GLY A 297 -17.82 8.64 3.77
C GLY A 297 -19.26 9.19 3.86
N GLN A 298 -19.47 10.46 3.50
CA GLN A 298 -20.80 11.06 3.42
C GLN A 298 -21.49 10.81 2.08
N TRP A 299 -20.74 10.77 0.99
CA TRP A 299 -21.31 10.78 -0.37
C TRP A 299 -21.38 9.41 -1.02
N LEU A 300 -20.53 8.49 -0.59
CA LEU A 300 -20.35 7.22 -1.27
C LEU A 300 -20.83 6.04 -0.42
N THR A 301 -21.27 5.01 -1.12
CA THR A 301 -21.64 3.71 -0.57
C THR A 301 -20.98 2.61 -1.40
N PRO A 302 -21.03 1.33 -0.98
CA PRO A 302 -20.53 0.23 -1.80
C PRO A 302 -21.19 0.10 -3.19
N GLN A 303 -22.35 0.72 -3.39
CA GLN A 303 -23.07 0.74 -4.67
C GLN A 303 -22.61 1.88 -5.57
N SER A 304 -21.92 2.88 -5.03
CA SER A 304 -21.44 4.03 -5.78
C SER A 304 -20.37 3.64 -6.80
N ARG A 305 -20.36 4.36 -7.93
CA ARG A 305 -19.38 4.18 -9.00
C ARG A 305 -18.47 5.40 -9.08
N VAL A 306 -17.16 5.18 -8.96
CA VAL A 306 -16.15 6.24 -8.89
C VAL A 306 -15.18 6.10 -10.05
N LEU A 307 -14.78 7.22 -10.65
CA LEU A 307 -13.71 7.29 -11.65
C LEU A 307 -12.47 7.92 -11.01
N LEU A 308 -11.34 7.19 -11.03
CA LEU A 308 -10.04 7.66 -10.58
C LEU A 308 -9.05 7.72 -11.73
N MET A 309 -8.12 8.68 -11.70
CA MET A 309 -6.98 8.70 -12.62
C MET A 309 -6.03 7.53 -12.30
N ASP A 310 -5.42 6.93 -13.33
CA ASP A 310 -4.43 5.87 -13.22
C ASP A 310 -3.26 6.12 -14.19
N PRO A 311 -2.05 6.40 -13.70
CA PRO A 311 -1.65 6.50 -12.30
C PRO A 311 -2.25 7.67 -11.54
N GLY A 312 -2.51 7.47 -10.24
CA GLY A 312 -3.09 8.48 -9.37
C GLY A 312 -2.67 8.32 -7.91
N TYR A 313 -3.03 9.29 -7.07
CA TYR A 313 -2.69 9.27 -5.65
C TYR A 313 -3.40 8.13 -4.92
N GLY A 314 -2.61 7.26 -4.28
CA GLY A 314 -3.08 5.98 -3.74
C GLY A 314 -4.17 6.06 -2.66
N GLU A 315 -4.26 7.19 -1.93
CA GLU A 315 -5.26 7.37 -0.88
C GLU A 315 -6.70 7.36 -1.44
N TYR A 316 -6.92 7.90 -2.63
CA TYR A 316 -8.24 7.86 -3.27
C TYR A 316 -8.68 6.42 -3.56
N ALA A 317 -7.77 5.60 -4.08
CA ALA A 317 -8.03 4.18 -4.28
C ALA A 317 -8.29 3.45 -2.96
N HIS A 318 -7.48 3.74 -1.94
CA HIS A 318 -7.64 3.15 -0.61
C HIS A 318 -9.02 3.46 -0.03
N VAL A 319 -9.42 4.74 -0.01
CA VAL A 319 -10.69 5.15 0.59
C VAL A 319 -11.88 4.59 -0.17
N THR A 320 -11.87 4.68 -1.51
CA THR A 320 -13.00 4.24 -2.32
C THR A 320 -13.12 2.73 -2.41
N GLU A 321 -12.01 1.99 -2.63
CA GLU A 321 -12.02 0.55 -2.84
C GLU A 321 -11.97 -0.26 -1.55
N ARG A 322 -11.21 0.22 -0.54
CA ARG A 322 -10.92 -0.57 0.66
C ARG A 322 -11.78 -0.16 1.86
N VAL A 323 -11.92 1.16 2.08
CA VAL A 323 -12.68 1.66 3.23
C VAL A 323 -14.18 1.59 2.94
N ILE A 324 -14.63 2.12 1.80
CA ILE A 324 -16.06 2.20 1.46
C ILE A 324 -16.51 0.98 0.65
N GLY A 325 -15.66 0.47 -0.25
CA GLY A 325 -15.98 -0.69 -1.10
C GLY A 325 -16.72 -0.33 -2.39
N CYS A 326 -16.52 0.87 -2.91
CA CYS A 326 -17.13 1.36 -4.16
C CYS A 326 -16.74 0.52 -5.38
N ARG A 327 -17.50 0.65 -6.45
CA ARG A 327 -17.10 0.23 -7.79
C ARG A 327 -16.21 1.31 -8.38
N VAL A 328 -14.94 0.99 -8.63
CA VAL A 328 -13.96 1.96 -9.13
C VAL A 328 -13.52 1.61 -10.54
N ASP A 329 -13.68 2.55 -11.45
CA ASP A 329 -13.10 2.52 -12.79
C ASP A 329 -11.85 3.40 -12.84
N ARG A 330 -10.92 3.06 -13.73
CA ARG A 330 -9.65 3.77 -13.92
C ARG A 330 -9.65 4.51 -15.24
N PHE A 331 -9.41 5.83 -15.19
CA PHE A 331 -9.08 6.62 -16.37
C PHE A 331 -7.57 6.55 -16.58
N ARG A 332 -7.13 5.69 -17.49
CA ARG A 332 -5.70 5.46 -17.75
C ARG A 332 -5.07 6.68 -18.43
N LEU A 333 -4.07 7.25 -17.77
CA LEU A 333 -3.16 8.22 -18.36
C LEU A 333 -2.07 7.43 -19.10
N ARG A 334 -1.76 7.82 -20.31
CA ARG A 334 -0.85 7.06 -21.17
C ARG A 334 0.51 7.74 -21.25
N ARG A 335 1.57 6.94 -21.26
CA ARG A 335 2.94 7.43 -21.39
C ARG A 335 3.16 8.12 -22.74
N GLU A 336 2.62 7.54 -23.83
CA GLU A 336 2.68 8.11 -25.18
C GLU A 336 2.02 9.48 -25.29
N ASP A 337 1.02 9.78 -24.45
CA ASP A 337 0.36 11.09 -24.34
C ASP A 337 1.07 12.01 -23.30
N GLY A 338 2.27 11.62 -22.83
CA GLY A 338 3.03 12.32 -21.78
C GLY A 338 2.30 12.37 -20.44
N TRP A 339 1.49 11.37 -20.12
CA TRP A 339 0.69 11.25 -18.89
C TRP A 339 -0.35 12.37 -18.71
N ARG A 340 -0.76 13.02 -19.78
CA ARG A 340 -1.74 14.12 -19.75
C ARG A 340 -3.17 13.58 -19.72
N ILE A 341 -4.06 14.35 -19.12
CA ILE A 341 -5.49 14.15 -19.24
C ILE A 341 -5.90 14.63 -20.64
N ASP A 342 -6.45 13.73 -21.46
CA ASP A 342 -7.15 14.10 -22.68
C ASP A 342 -8.59 14.53 -22.33
N PRO A 343 -8.95 15.80 -22.50
CA PRO A 343 -10.26 16.32 -22.09
C PRO A 343 -11.42 15.70 -22.87
N ALA A 344 -11.24 15.41 -24.15
CA ALA A 344 -12.28 14.82 -24.98
C ALA A 344 -12.57 13.37 -24.57
N ARG A 345 -11.52 12.60 -24.33
CA ARG A 345 -11.63 11.21 -23.85
C ARG A 345 -12.21 11.17 -22.43
N LEU A 346 -11.82 12.10 -21.54
CA LEU A 346 -12.38 12.19 -20.19
C LEU A 346 -13.87 12.52 -20.24
N SER A 347 -14.27 13.50 -21.06
CA SER A 347 -15.67 13.88 -21.24
C SER A 347 -16.52 12.71 -21.76
N ALA A 348 -16.06 12.00 -22.79
CA ALA A 348 -16.73 10.81 -23.33
C ALA A 348 -16.84 9.68 -22.27
N THR A 349 -15.79 9.45 -21.49
CA THR A 349 -15.78 8.45 -20.41
C THR A 349 -16.81 8.79 -19.34
N VAL A 350 -16.86 10.05 -18.89
CA VAL A 350 -17.79 10.50 -17.85
C VAL A 350 -19.23 10.45 -18.35
N ALA A 351 -19.48 10.86 -19.59
CA ALA A 351 -20.81 10.84 -20.20
C ALA A 351 -21.39 9.40 -20.29
N SER A 352 -20.57 8.42 -20.66
CA SER A 352 -20.99 7.02 -20.82
C SER A 352 -21.05 6.22 -19.52
N GLY A 353 -20.23 6.59 -18.52
CA GLY A 353 -19.93 5.74 -17.37
C GLY A 353 -20.88 5.78 -16.19
N ARG A 354 -21.79 6.76 -16.09
CA ARG A 354 -22.71 6.97 -14.96
C ARG A 354 -22.01 7.02 -13.59
N TYR A 355 -21.01 7.87 -13.43
CA TYR A 355 -20.26 8.01 -12.19
C TYR A 355 -20.98 8.90 -11.17
N ASP A 356 -20.90 8.49 -9.89
CA ASP A 356 -21.33 9.29 -8.74
C ASP A 356 -20.25 10.31 -8.34
N LEU A 357 -18.98 9.93 -8.51
CA LEU A 357 -17.82 10.78 -8.24
C LEU A 357 -16.72 10.57 -9.27
N VAL A 358 -16.13 11.68 -9.73
CA VAL A 358 -14.87 11.73 -10.50
C VAL A 358 -13.83 12.44 -9.66
N VAL A 359 -12.66 11.83 -9.48
CA VAL A 359 -11.54 12.42 -8.74
C VAL A 359 -10.43 12.80 -9.71
N VAL A 360 -10.03 14.05 -9.67
CA VAL A 360 -8.90 14.60 -10.45
C VAL A 360 -7.92 15.23 -9.48
N VAL A 361 -6.67 14.79 -9.48
CA VAL A 361 -5.55 15.45 -8.79
C VAL A 361 -4.86 16.36 -9.79
N ASN A 362 -4.80 17.65 -9.55
CA ASN A 362 -4.29 18.61 -10.52
C ASN A 362 -3.42 19.71 -9.85
N PRO A 363 -2.10 19.69 -10.03
CA PRO A 363 -1.27 18.72 -10.78
C PRO A 363 -1.33 17.30 -10.25
N ASN A 364 -1.29 16.31 -11.17
CA ASN A 364 -1.45 14.92 -10.79
C ASN A 364 -0.22 14.36 -10.02
N ASN A 365 -0.49 13.54 -9.05
CA ASN A 365 0.51 12.75 -8.33
C ASN A 365 0.26 11.27 -8.65
N PRO A 366 1.24 10.54 -9.27
CA PRO A 366 2.68 10.82 -9.28
C PRO A 366 3.23 11.37 -10.62
N THR A 367 2.43 11.72 -11.61
CA THR A 367 2.96 12.14 -12.93
C THR A 367 3.46 13.59 -12.97
N GLY A 368 3.04 14.42 -12.01
CA GLY A 368 3.37 15.84 -11.99
C GLY A 368 2.73 16.67 -13.12
N ARG A 369 1.81 16.09 -13.89
CA ARG A 369 1.17 16.79 -15.03
C ARG A 369 0.02 17.65 -14.57
N HIS A 370 -0.09 18.82 -15.17
CA HIS A 370 -1.17 19.78 -14.96
C HIS A 370 -2.13 19.78 -16.16
N ALA A 371 -3.42 19.78 -15.88
CA ALA A 371 -4.48 20.00 -16.86
C ALA A 371 -4.98 21.45 -16.70
N PRO A 372 -5.02 22.26 -17.78
CA PRO A 372 -5.50 23.64 -17.71
C PRO A 372 -6.90 23.75 -17.13
N ALA A 373 -7.13 24.74 -16.27
CA ALA A 373 -8.43 24.95 -15.63
C ALA A 373 -9.57 25.13 -16.66
N ALA A 374 -9.30 25.78 -17.79
CA ALA A 374 -10.28 25.98 -18.86
C ALA A 374 -10.76 24.64 -19.46
N GLU A 375 -9.86 23.68 -19.65
CA GLU A 375 -10.19 22.34 -20.17
C GLU A 375 -11.03 21.56 -19.16
N LEU A 376 -10.65 21.55 -17.89
CA LEU A 376 -11.42 20.89 -16.84
C LEU A 376 -12.80 21.51 -16.64
N ARG A 377 -12.93 22.85 -16.71
CA ARG A 377 -14.23 23.55 -16.70
C ARG A 377 -15.14 23.06 -17.82
N SER A 378 -14.61 22.92 -19.03
CA SER A 378 -15.37 22.44 -20.19
C SER A 378 -15.84 20.99 -20.01
N VAL A 379 -14.99 20.11 -19.49
CA VAL A 379 -15.35 18.70 -19.19
C VAL A 379 -16.43 18.64 -18.09
N ILE A 380 -16.29 19.40 -17.02
CA ILE A 380 -17.24 19.46 -15.91
C ILE A 380 -18.61 19.98 -16.38
N ALA A 381 -18.61 21.03 -17.22
CA ALA A 381 -19.84 21.60 -17.78
C ALA A 381 -20.61 20.61 -18.66
N ALA A 382 -19.90 19.78 -19.44
CA ALA A 382 -20.49 18.75 -20.29
C ALA A 382 -20.92 17.48 -19.54
N ALA A 383 -20.50 17.33 -18.28
CA ALA A 383 -20.76 16.11 -17.49
C ALA A 383 -22.24 16.03 -17.04
N PRO A 384 -22.77 14.81 -16.83
CA PRO A 384 -24.12 14.61 -16.28
C PRO A 384 -24.31 15.32 -14.93
N ALA A 385 -25.48 15.94 -14.74
CA ALA A 385 -25.78 16.77 -13.55
C ALA A 385 -25.64 16.04 -12.20
N ARG A 386 -25.75 14.71 -12.19
CA ARG A 386 -25.59 13.89 -10.97
C ARG A 386 -24.14 13.64 -10.58
N THR A 387 -23.19 13.80 -11.51
CA THR A 387 -21.76 13.47 -11.29
C THR A 387 -21.10 14.55 -10.45
N ARG A 388 -20.57 14.15 -9.30
CA ARG A 388 -19.73 15.02 -8.46
C ARG A 388 -18.29 14.98 -8.93
N TRP A 389 -17.57 16.09 -8.64
CA TRP A 389 -16.17 16.26 -8.96
C TRP A 389 -15.39 16.63 -7.70
N TRP A 390 -14.34 15.85 -7.44
CA TRP A 390 -13.35 16.18 -6.43
C TRP A 390 -12.07 16.55 -7.15
N ILE A 391 -11.64 17.80 -6.97
CA ILE A 391 -10.41 18.33 -7.56
C ILE A 391 -9.42 18.57 -6.43
N ASP A 392 -8.29 17.84 -6.47
CA ASP A 392 -7.22 17.97 -5.48
C ASP A 392 -6.13 18.89 -6.03
N GLU A 393 -5.99 20.06 -5.41
CA GLU A 393 -5.06 21.13 -5.81
C GLU A 393 -3.84 21.22 -4.86
N ALA A 394 -3.41 20.10 -4.25
CA ALA A 394 -2.31 20.09 -3.27
C ALA A 394 -0.98 20.62 -3.81
N TYR A 395 -0.79 20.69 -5.13
CA TYR A 395 0.44 21.14 -5.79
C TYR A 395 0.25 22.37 -6.68
N LEU A 396 -0.90 23.01 -6.65
CA LEU A 396 -1.25 24.06 -7.62
C LEU A 396 -0.32 25.29 -7.53
N GLY A 397 0.19 25.62 -6.34
CA GLY A 397 1.13 26.74 -6.18
C GLY A 397 2.42 26.60 -7.02
N TYR A 398 2.79 25.37 -7.40
CA TYR A 398 3.91 25.13 -8.33
C TYR A 398 3.53 25.42 -9.80
N VAL A 399 2.29 25.79 -10.10
CA VAL A 399 1.84 26.22 -11.44
C VAL A 399 1.51 27.69 -11.39
N ASP A 400 0.29 28.00 -11.05
CA ASP A 400 -0.23 29.32 -10.84
C ASP A 400 -1.56 29.20 -10.07
N MET A 401 -1.74 29.99 -9.03
CA MET A 401 -2.98 29.97 -8.24
C MET A 401 -4.20 30.47 -9.03
N THR A 402 -4.02 31.18 -10.17
CA THR A 402 -5.10 31.58 -11.08
C THR A 402 -5.73 30.38 -11.83
N GLU A 403 -5.01 29.27 -11.92
CA GLU A 403 -5.49 27.98 -12.47
C GLU A 403 -6.40 27.21 -11.51
N SER A 404 -6.74 27.76 -10.33
CA SER A 404 -7.62 27.11 -9.37
C SER A 404 -9.07 27.02 -9.88
N LEU A 405 -9.69 25.88 -9.62
CA LEU A 405 -11.13 25.67 -9.82
C LEU A 405 -11.97 26.07 -8.59
N ALA A 406 -11.36 26.70 -7.58
CA ALA A 406 -12.04 27.11 -6.35
C ALA A 406 -13.23 28.02 -6.60
N GLY A 407 -13.12 28.98 -7.55
CA GLY A 407 -14.26 29.84 -7.95
C GLY A 407 -15.42 29.04 -8.56
N LEU A 408 -15.14 28.01 -9.36
CA LEU A 408 -16.17 27.11 -9.87
C LEU A 408 -16.80 26.30 -8.74
N ALA A 409 -15.98 25.76 -7.83
CA ALA A 409 -16.47 24.98 -6.68
C ALA A 409 -17.36 25.79 -5.75
N ALA A 410 -17.08 27.08 -5.58
CA ALA A 410 -17.92 27.97 -4.79
C ALA A 410 -19.32 28.24 -5.42
N ALA A 411 -19.49 28.00 -6.73
CA ALA A 411 -20.71 28.26 -7.48
C ALA A 411 -21.47 26.99 -7.92
N ASP A 412 -20.78 25.86 -8.14
CA ASP A 412 -21.39 24.62 -8.65
C ASP A 412 -21.43 23.55 -7.54
N PRO A 413 -22.64 23.10 -7.10
CA PRO A 413 -22.80 22.12 -6.01
C PRO A 413 -22.22 20.74 -6.33
N ARG A 414 -21.85 20.49 -7.58
CA ARG A 414 -21.22 19.24 -8.02
C ARG A 414 -19.72 19.23 -7.82
N VAL A 415 -19.08 20.40 -7.67
CA VAL A 415 -17.63 20.54 -7.65
C VAL A 415 -17.13 20.84 -6.25
N VAL A 416 -16.10 20.12 -5.83
CA VAL A 416 -15.37 20.40 -4.59
C VAL A 416 -13.89 20.45 -4.91
N VAL A 417 -13.23 21.52 -4.48
CA VAL A 417 -11.79 21.67 -4.52
C VAL A 417 -11.21 21.37 -3.15
N CYS A 418 -10.23 20.48 -3.07
CA CYS A 418 -9.46 20.19 -1.86
C CYS A 418 -8.05 20.78 -2.01
N SER A 419 -7.60 21.56 -1.04
CA SER A 419 -6.30 22.19 -1.06
C SER A 419 -5.56 21.93 0.24
N SER A 420 -4.30 21.49 0.15
CA SER A 420 -3.44 21.19 1.28
C SER A 420 -2.39 22.28 1.49
N LEU A 421 -2.19 22.69 2.74
CA LEU A 421 -1.09 23.60 3.09
C LEU A 421 0.23 22.86 3.33
N SER A 422 0.22 21.51 3.28
CA SER A 422 1.38 20.68 3.58
C SER A 422 2.53 20.89 2.60
N LYS A 423 2.26 20.80 1.29
CA LYS A 423 3.30 20.71 0.25
C LYS A 423 3.75 22.05 -0.27
N MET A 424 2.80 22.96 -0.42
CA MET A 424 3.06 24.30 -0.95
C MET A 424 3.63 25.26 0.10
N TYR A 425 3.26 25.06 1.38
CA TYR A 425 3.61 25.96 2.47
C TYR A 425 4.56 25.38 3.51
N ALA A 426 5.20 24.23 3.22
CA ALA A 426 6.10 23.54 4.12
C ALA A 426 5.48 23.18 5.50
N LEU A 427 4.18 22.92 5.54
CA LEU A 427 3.41 22.65 6.75
C LEU A 427 2.95 21.19 6.88
N SER A 428 3.70 20.24 6.31
CA SER A 428 3.33 18.81 6.33
C SER A 428 3.08 18.29 7.75
N GLY A 429 3.92 18.66 8.71
CA GLY A 429 3.80 18.29 10.12
C GLY A 429 2.64 18.99 10.85
N MET A 430 2.17 20.13 10.36
CA MET A 430 1.08 20.89 10.98
C MET A 430 -0.30 20.30 10.69
N ARG A 431 -0.45 19.49 9.65
CA ARG A 431 -1.74 18.87 9.31
C ARG A 431 -2.86 19.89 9.12
N ALA A 432 -2.73 20.85 8.20
CA ALA A 432 -3.76 21.82 7.85
C ALA A 432 -4.14 21.73 6.38
N ALA A 433 -5.44 21.68 6.09
CA ALA A 433 -6.02 21.69 4.76
C ALA A 433 -7.41 22.34 4.76
N TYR A 434 -7.88 22.72 3.59
CA TYR A 434 -9.24 23.23 3.42
C TYR A 434 -9.87 22.67 2.15
N LEU A 435 -11.18 22.71 2.10
CA LEU A 435 -11.94 22.51 0.88
C LEU A 435 -12.78 23.75 0.54
N VAL A 436 -13.08 23.89 -0.74
CA VAL A 436 -14.00 24.89 -1.28
C VAL A 436 -15.16 24.16 -1.93
N ALA A 437 -16.36 24.54 -1.58
CA ALA A 437 -17.59 24.01 -2.15
C ALA A 437 -18.69 25.08 -2.15
N GLU A 438 -19.77 24.84 -2.87
CA GLU A 438 -20.99 25.67 -2.81
C GLU A 438 -21.47 25.75 -1.35
N PRO A 439 -22.03 26.91 -0.89
CA PRO A 439 -22.32 27.15 0.54
C PRO A 439 -23.11 26.06 1.23
N THR A 440 -24.14 25.48 0.58
CA THR A 440 -24.95 24.40 1.17
C THR A 440 -24.15 23.11 1.31
N THR A 441 -23.31 22.77 0.33
CA THR A 441 -22.41 21.62 0.36
C THR A 441 -21.35 21.79 1.44
N ALA A 442 -20.73 22.97 1.52
CA ALA A 442 -19.76 23.30 2.57
C ALA A 442 -20.40 23.22 3.97
N ALA A 443 -21.62 23.73 4.14
CA ALA A 443 -22.35 23.65 5.41
C ALA A 443 -22.63 22.20 5.84
N ARG A 444 -23.02 21.32 4.91
CA ARG A 444 -23.24 19.88 5.17
C ARG A 444 -21.94 19.19 5.59
N LEU A 445 -20.80 19.55 5.00
CA LEU A 445 -19.50 18.99 5.38
C LEU A 445 -19.06 19.51 6.76
N ARG A 446 -19.27 20.81 7.05
CA ARG A 446 -19.01 21.38 8.39
C ARG A 446 -19.86 20.73 9.48
N LEU A 447 -21.12 20.40 9.20
CA LEU A 447 -21.99 19.72 10.16
C LEU A 447 -21.42 18.38 10.65
N ARG A 448 -20.60 17.72 9.83
CA ARG A 448 -19.92 16.47 10.15
C ARG A 448 -18.45 16.65 10.55
N THR A 449 -18.02 17.90 10.69
CA THR A 449 -16.69 18.21 11.21
C THR A 449 -16.72 18.18 12.72
N PRO A 450 -15.83 17.43 13.39
CA PRO A 450 -15.74 17.50 14.85
C PRO A 450 -15.33 18.91 15.28
N PRO A 451 -15.68 19.36 16.51
CA PRO A 451 -15.13 20.60 17.04
C PRO A 451 -13.60 20.51 17.08
N TRP A 452 -12.94 21.67 16.93
CA TRP A 452 -11.47 21.77 16.90
C TRP A 452 -10.79 20.95 15.80
N PRO A 453 -11.20 21.08 14.55
CA PRO A 453 -10.73 20.22 13.45
C PRO A 453 -9.26 20.41 13.11
N VAL A 454 -8.67 21.54 13.51
CA VAL A 454 -7.27 21.92 13.27
C VAL A 454 -6.69 22.44 14.58
N SER A 455 -5.54 21.92 15.01
CA SER A 455 -4.88 22.31 16.26
C SER A 455 -4.49 23.80 16.27
N LEU A 456 -4.38 24.40 17.46
CA LEU A 456 -4.01 25.81 17.58
C LEU A 456 -2.65 26.13 16.94
N PRO A 457 -1.57 25.35 17.16
CA PRO A 457 -0.30 25.58 16.46
C PRO A 457 -0.45 25.53 14.93
N ALA A 458 -1.27 24.60 14.42
CA ALA A 458 -1.51 24.49 12.98
C ALA A 458 -2.30 25.69 12.40
N GLN A 459 -3.26 26.22 13.16
CA GLN A 459 -3.99 27.44 12.74
C GLN A 459 -3.06 28.66 12.72
N LEU A 460 -2.24 28.86 13.77
CA LEU A 460 -1.25 29.95 13.84
C LEU A 460 -0.26 29.87 12.67
N ALA A 461 0.30 28.68 12.41
CA ALA A 461 1.21 28.44 11.30
C ALA A 461 0.57 28.70 9.93
N ALA A 462 -0.66 28.22 9.73
CA ALA A 462 -1.37 28.37 8.46
C ALA A 462 -1.74 29.83 8.18
N VAL A 463 -2.20 30.56 9.18
CA VAL A 463 -2.51 32.01 9.05
C VAL A 463 -1.25 32.79 8.70
N ALA A 464 -0.14 32.56 9.43
CA ALA A 464 1.12 33.23 9.15
C ALA A 464 1.67 32.90 7.75
N ALA A 465 1.52 31.64 7.31
CA ALA A 465 1.95 31.21 5.98
C ALA A 465 1.15 31.90 4.86
N LEU A 466 -0.16 32.00 4.99
CA LEU A 466 -1.02 32.63 3.99
C LEU A 466 -0.76 34.15 3.85
N ARG A 467 -0.22 34.78 4.88
CA ARG A 467 0.16 36.20 4.89
C ARG A 467 1.50 36.52 4.23
N ASP A 468 2.27 35.51 3.85
CA ASP A 468 3.56 35.71 3.18
C ASP A 468 3.61 35.05 1.78
N PRO A 469 2.74 35.45 0.84
CA PRO A 469 2.72 34.88 -0.51
C PRO A 469 4.01 35.10 -1.29
N ALA A 470 4.76 36.17 -1.00
CA ALA A 470 5.99 36.49 -1.70
C ALA A 470 7.10 35.49 -1.40
N TYR A 471 7.26 35.10 -0.14
CA TYR A 471 8.21 34.05 0.29
C TYR A 471 7.91 32.73 -0.45
N TYR A 472 6.66 32.27 -0.42
CA TYR A 472 6.30 30.99 -1.02
C TYR A 472 6.41 30.99 -2.54
N SER A 473 6.04 32.08 -3.21
CA SER A 473 6.23 32.23 -4.67
C SER A 473 7.70 32.12 -5.05
N ALA A 474 8.60 32.77 -4.30
CA ALA A 474 10.04 32.63 -4.53
C ALA A 474 10.55 31.20 -4.32
N CYS A 475 10.03 30.49 -3.29
CA CYS A 475 10.36 29.07 -3.04
C CYS A 475 9.87 28.16 -4.17
N TRP A 476 8.67 28.39 -4.70
CA TRP A 476 8.13 27.59 -5.82
C TRP A 476 8.96 27.82 -7.10
N LEU A 477 9.32 29.05 -7.41
CA LEU A 477 10.22 29.35 -8.53
C LEU A 477 11.59 28.67 -8.37
N ARG A 478 12.15 28.71 -7.17
CA ARG A 478 13.41 28.01 -6.87
C ARG A 478 13.27 26.49 -7.01
N THR A 479 12.12 25.92 -6.64
CA THR A 479 11.84 24.48 -6.80
C THR A 479 11.92 24.05 -8.27
N HIS A 480 11.44 24.89 -9.21
CA HIS A 480 11.56 24.59 -10.64
C HIS A 480 13.02 24.54 -11.10
N ALA A 481 13.88 25.45 -10.62
CA ALA A 481 15.30 25.41 -10.94
C ALA A 481 15.99 24.14 -10.39
N LEU A 482 15.72 23.81 -9.12
CA LEU A 482 16.25 22.59 -8.47
C LEU A 482 15.76 21.33 -9.17
N ARG A 483 14.50 21.27 -9.59
CA ARG A 483 13.94 20.13 -10.31
C ARG A 483 14.63 19.92 -11.65
N ARG A 484 14.80 20.99 -12.47
CA ARG A 484 15.50 20.89 -13.77
C ARG A 484 16.93 20.43 -13.60
N GLN A 485 17.66 20.93 -12.59
CA GLN A 485 19.02 20.49 -12.32
C GLN A 485 19.06 19.01 -11.91
N LEU A 486 18.21 18.61 -10.98
CA LEU A 486 18.11 17.21 -10.56
C LEU A 486 17.74 16.29 -11.72
N ALA A 487 16.84 16.71 -12.61
CA ALA A 487 16.45 15.94 -13.79
C ALA A 487 17.64 15.76 -14.75
N ALA A 488 18.42 16.80 -15.00
CA ALA A 488 19.61 16.74 -15.83
C ALA A 488 20.65 15.78 -15.23
N ASP A 489 20.97 15.97 -13.93
CA ASP A 489 21.96 15.15 -13.22
C ASP A 489 21.58 13.65 -13.18
N LEU A 490 20.28 13.34 -13.12
CA LEU A 490 19.78 11.95 -13.16
C LEU A 490 19.77 11.39 -14.57
N ALA A 491 19.50 12.21 -15.60
CA ALA A 491 19.54 11.80 -17.00
C ALA A 491 20.96 11.46 -17.47
N ASP A 492 21.99 12.02 -16.82
CA ASP A 492 23.40 11.70 -17.05
C ASP A 492 23.83 10.35 -16.41
N LEU A 493 22.91 9.64 -15.77
CA LEU A 493 23.18 8.31 -15.21
C LEU A 493 22.83 7.22 -16.21
N ASP A 494 23.74 6.25 -16.35
CA ASP A 494 23.55 5.08 -17.19
C ASP A 494 23.12 3.86 -16.38
N CYS A 495 22.24 3.06 -16.96
CA CYS A 495 21.86 1.74 -16.48
C CYS A 495 22.03 0.73 -17.61
N LEU A 496 23.04 -0.14 -17.56
CA LEU A 496 23.35 -1.12 -18.59
C LEU A 496 23.56 -0.48 -19.99
N ASP A 497 24.28 0.63 -20.04
CA ASP A 497 24.56 1.43 -21.24
C ASP A 497 23.30 2.04 -21.90
N GLU A 498 22.18 2.06 -21.19
CA GLU A 498 20.96 2.77 -21.57
C GLU A 498 20.69 3.93 -20.61
N ALA A 499 20.28 5.08 -21.11
CA ALA A 499 19.95 6.26 -20.33
C ALA A 499 18.67 6.04 -19.51
N LEU A 500 18.60 6.63 -18.32
CA LEU A 500 17.38 6.67 -17.53
C LEU A 500 16.34 7.59 -18.20
N VAL A 501 15.08 7.18 -18.20
CA VAL A 501 13.99 8.07 -18.66
C VAL A 501 13.52 8.92 -17.49
N VAL A 502 13.94 10.19 -17.48
CA VAL A 502 13.54 11.18 -16.47
C VAL A 502 12.38 12.01 -16.98
N GLU A 503 11.27 12.01 -16.26
CA GLU A 503 10.06 12.74 -16.63
C GLU A 503 9.80 13.84 -15.59
N GLU A 504 9.96 15.09 -16.02
CA GLU A 504 9.62 16.26 -15.23
C GLU A 504 8.14 16.58 -15.31
N GLY A 505 7.53 16.85 -14.16
CA GLY A 505 6.23 17.50 -14.05
C GLY A 505 6.36 18.98 -13.68
N VAL A 506 5.30 19.55 -13.14
CA VAL A 506 5.29 20.94 -12.63
C VAL A 506 5.45 21.02 -11.11
N ALA A 507 5.25 19.91 -10.38
CA ALA A 507 5.29 19.86 -8.92
C ALA A 507 6.73 19.71 -8.36
N ASN A 508 6.85 19.54 -7.04
CA ASN A 508 8.11 19.38 -6.32
C ASN A 508 8.68 17.95 -6.38
N PHE A 509 8.46 17.25 -7.48
CA PHE A 509 8.99 15.91 -7.71
C PHE A 509 9.16 15.64 -9.21
N LEU A 510 9.87 14.56 -9.51
CA LEU A 510 10.02 13.97 -10.84
C LEU A 510 9.91 12.44 -10.75
N THR A 511 9.78 11.78 -11.90
CA THR A 511 9.82 10.33 -11.99
C THR A 511 11.00 9.86 -12.83
N VAL A 512 11.57 8.72 -12.45
CA VAL A 512 12.69 8.08 -13.14
C VAL A 512 12.29 6.65 -13.46
N THR A 513 12.35 6.30 -14.75
CA THR A 513 12.08 4.96 -15.23
C THR A 513 13.36 4.28 -15.66
N LEU A 514 13.59 3.09 -15.13
CA LEU A 514 14.70 2.20 -15.42
C LEU A 514 14.47 1.46 -16.74
N PRO A 515 15.52 1.17 -17.53
CA PRO A 515 15.41 0.42 -18.79
C PRO A 515 14.88 -1.01 -18.56
N SER A 516 14.36 -1.63 -19.62
CA SER A 516 13.68 -2.93 -19.56
C SER A 516 14.59 -4.09 -19.12
N GLY A 517 15.88 -4.03 -19.47
CA GLY A 517 16.90 -5.00 -19.08
C GLY A 517 17.51 -4.75 -17.69
N GLY A 518 17.26 -3.58 -17.09
CA GLY A 518 17.84 -3.13 -15.83
C GLY A 518 17.19 -3.67 -14.56
N PRO A 519 17.64 -3.19 -13.40
CA PRO A 519 17.09 -3.55 -12.11
C PRO A 519 15.63 -3.07 -11.98
N SER A 520 14.87 -3.65 -11.05
CA SER A 520 13.55 -3.15 -10.70
C SER A 520 13.63 -1.89 -9.84
N ALA A 521 12.53 -1.11 -9.81
CA ALA A 521 12.38 0.04 -8.90
C ALA A 521 12.61 -0.35 -7.44
N ALA A 522 12.10 -1.51 -7.02
CA ALA A 522 12.29 -2.03 -5.67
C ALA A 522 13.77 -2.30 -5.34
N GLN A 523 14.56 -2.82 -6.29
CA GLN A 523 16.00 -3.04 -6.10
C GLN A 523 16.76 -1.71 -5.98
N LEU A 524 16.48 -0.73 -6.86
CA LEU A 524 17.08 0.61 -6.78
C LEU A 524 16.74 1.26 -5.44
N VAL A 525 15.49 1.25 -5.01
CA VAL A 525 15.05 1.82 -3.72
C VAL A 525 15.77 1.14 -2.56
N ALA A 526 15.93 -0.19 -2.57
CA ALA A 526 16.62 -0.92 -1.52
C ALA A 526 18.11 -0.54 -1.43
N GLU A 527 18.79 -0.38 -2.58
CA GLU A 527 20.20 0.02 -2.63
C GLU A 527 20.41 1.49 -2.21
N CYS A 528 19.52 2.41 -2.61
CA CYS A 528 19.57 3.80 -2.15
C CYS A 528 19.33 3.91 -0.63
N ARG A 529 18.45 3.08 -0.08
CA ARG A 529 18.14 3.01 1.35
C ARG A 529 19.35 2.62 2.21
N ARG A 530 20.24 1.76 1.69
CA ARG A 530 21.52 1.42 2.35
C ARG A 530 22.47 2.60 2.47
N ARG A 531 22.20 3.68 1.73
CA ARG A 531 22.97 4.93 1.70
C ARG A 531 22.20 6.09 2.35
N ASP A 532 21.22 5.77 3.18
CA ASP A 532 20.33 6.72 3.85
C ASP A 532 19.56 7.66 2.90
N VAL A 533 19.32 7.23 1.64
CA VAL A 533 18.51 7.94 0.65
C VAL A 533 17.23 7.14 0.37
N TYR A 534 16.10 7.74 0.63
CA TYR A 534 14.78 7.11 0.54
C TYR A 534 14.04 7.63 -0.69
N LEU A 535 13.74 6.75 -1.63
CA LEU A 535 12.99 7.01 -2.85
C LEU A 535 11.64 6.27 -2.81
N ARG A 536 10.68 6.69 -3.63
CA ARG A 536 9.37 6.05 -3.71
C ARG A 536 9.27 5.10 -4.91
N ASP A 537 9.09 3.82 -4.65
CA ASP A 537 8.70 2.85 -5.67
C ASP A 537 7.24 3.10 -6.09
N LEU A 538 6.99 3.27 -7.39
CA LEU A 538 5.66 3.51 -7.95
C LEU A 538 4.95 2.24 -8.41
N SER A 539 5.57 1.08 -8.32
CA SER A 539 4.99 -0.21 -8.76
C SER A 539 3.62 -0.50 -8.14
N PRO A 540 3.37 -0.17 -6.84
CA PRO A 540 2.05 -0.38 -6.24
C PRO A 540 0.98 0.62 -6.69
N MET A 541 1.36 1.75 -7.30
CA MET A 541 0.43 2.82 -7.68
C MET A 541 -0.24 2.59 -9.03
N SER A 542 0.45 1.95 -9.97
CA SER A 542 -0.10 1.61 -11.29
C SER A 542 0.71 0.50 -11.97
N SER A 543 0.02 -0.38 -12.69
CA SER A 543 0.65 -1.38 -13.57
C SER A 543 1.38 -0.76 -14.77
N GLU A 544 1.04 0.48 -15.14
CA GLU A 544 1.69 1.20 -16.24
C GLU A 544 3.18 1.46 -15.99
N TYR A 545 3.62 1.46 -14.72
CA TYR A 545 5.02 1.62 -14.34
C TYR A 545 5.86 0.33 -14.45
N GLN A 546 5.22 -0.82 -14.67
CA GLN A 546 5.86 -2.12 -14.92
C GLN A 546 6.95 -2.51 -13.89
N GLY A 547 6.87 -2.00 -12.66
CA GLY A 547 7.85 -2.27 -11.61
C GLY A 547 9.20 -1.56 -11.80
N ARG A 548 9.27 -0.52 -12.64
CA ARG A 548 10.55 0.11 -13.06
C ARG A 548 10.64 1.59 -12.79
N THR A 549 9.60 2.22 -12.26
CA THR A 549 9.56 3.66 -12.07
C THR A 549 9.61 4.02 -10.59
N VAL A 550 10.47 4.98 -10.26
CA VAL A 550 10.54 5.60 -8.94
C VAL A 550 10.14 7.07 -9.03
N ARG A 551 9.55 7.59 -7.96
CA ARG A 551 9.31 9.03 -7.78
C ARG A 551 10.33 9.57 -6.79
N ILE A 552 10.88 10.73 -7.10
CA ILE A 552 11.90 11.42 -6.32
C ILE A 552 11.40 12.83 -5.99
N ALA A 553 11.30 13.16 -4.71
CA ALA A 553 11.01 14.52 -4.28
C ALA A 553 12.23 15.42 -4.55
N VAL A 554 11.97 16.62 -5.05
CA VAL A 554 12.98 17.67 -5.21
C VAL A 554 13.40 18.18 -3.83
N LYS A 555 14.69 18.21 -3.59
CA LYS A 555 15.31 18.70 -2.36
C LYS A 555 16.21 19.91 -2.63
N ASP A 556 16.92 20.38 -1.63
CA ASP A 556 17.93 21.42 -1.85
C ASP A 556 19.13 20.90 -2.69
N THR A 557 20.05 21.76 -3.04
CA THR A 557 21.19 21.41 -3.90
C THR A 557 22.06 20.30 -3.29
N ALA A 558 22.27 20.33 -1.98
CA ALA A 558 23.13 19.36 -1.30
C ALA A 558 22.46 17.99 -1.20
N GLU A 559 21.19 17.95 -0.84
CA GLU A 559 20.42 16.71 -0.77
C GLU A 559 20.18 16.10 -2.17
N ASN A 560 19.93 16.94 -3.20
CA ASN A 560 19.82 16.49 -4.59
C ASN A 560 21.13 15.83 -5.07
N ALA A 561 22.29 16.41 -4.75
CA ALA A 561 23.59 15.81 -5.07
C ALA A 561 23.77 14.43 -4.39
N ARG A 562 23.31 14.30 -3.14
CA ARG A 562 23.32 13.00 -2.43
C ARG A 562 22.38 11.98 -3.08
N ILE A 563 21.20 12.41 -3.56
CA ILE A 563 20.27 11.54 -4.30
C ILE A 563 20.96 10.99 -5.55
N VAL A 564 21.56 11.87 -6.37
CA VAL A 564 22.25 11.48 -7.61
C VAL A 564 23.41 10.52 -7.31
N ALA A 565 24.24 10.83 -6.32
CA ALA A 565 25.35 9.97 -5.91
C ALA A 565 24.88 8.59 -5.44
N ALA A 566 23.80 8.54 -4.65
CA ALA A 566 23.21 7.28 -4.19
C ALA A 566 22.62 6.45 -5.33
N CYS A 567 21.93 7.10 -6.28
CA CYS A 567 21.40 6.42 -7.48
C CYS A 567 22.53 5.85 -8.33
N ARG A 568 23.59 6.62 -8.60
CA ARG A 568 24.79 6.16 -9.33
C ARG A 568 25.38 4.92 -8.67
N ALA A 569 25.72 5.00 -7.38
CA ALA A 569 26.31 3.90 -6.64
C ALA A 569 25.38 2.68 -6.54
N ALA A 570 24.05 2.90 -6.51
CA ALA A 570 23.07 1.81 -6.53
C ALA A 570 23.02 1.11 -7.89
N LEU A 571 23.03 1.86 -8.98
CA LEU A 571 23.05 1.31 -10.35
C LEU A 571 24.34 0.51 -10.60
N ASP A 572 25.49 1.02 -10.17
CA ASP A 572 26.77 0.32 -10.26
C ASP A 572 26.77 -0.99 -9.48
N ALA A 573 26.21 -0.99 -8.26
CA ALA A 573 26.11 -2.18 -7.42
C ALA A 573 25.16 -3.25 -7.98
N LEU A 574 24.17 -2.83 -8.78
CA LEU A 574 23.16 -3.69 -9.38
C LEU A 574 23.53 -4.14 -10.81
N ARG A 575 24.65 -3.68 -11.37
CA ARG A 575 25.15 -4.19 -12.66
C ARG A 575 25.44 -5.69 -12.53
N PRO A 576 24.98 -6.53 -13.48
CA PRO A 576 25.38 -7.93 -13.51
C PRO A 576 26.90 -8.01 -13.58
N ARG A 577 27.52 -8.72 -12.65
CA ARG A 577 28.95 -9.03 -12.77
C ARG A 577 29.09 -9.88 -14.02
N SER A 578 29.81 -9.39 -15.02
CA SER A 578 30.26 -10.24 -16.13
C SER A 578 30.98 -11.42 -15.49
N ALA A 579 30.44 -12.62 -15.68
CA ALA A 579 31.14 -13.84 -15.31
C ALA A 579 32.40 -13.87 -16.17
N SER A 580 33.53 -13.45 -15.60
CA SER A 580 34.84 -13.79 -16.17
C SER A 580 34.88 -15.31 -16.18
N LEU A 581 34.71 -15.90 -17.36
CA LEU A 581 35.05 -17.29 -17.58
C LEU A 581 36.48 -17.47 -17.07
N PRO A 582 36.76 -18.43 -16.19
CA PRO A 582 38.13 -18.73 -15.81
C PRO A 582 38.85 -19.08 -17.10
N SER A 583 39.93 -18.34 -17.41
CA SER A 583 40.83 -18.66 -18.49
C SER A 583 41.26 -20.11 -18.29
N MET A 584 40.91 -20.99 -19.22
CA MET A 584 41.46 -22.33 -19.30
C MET A 584 42.98 -22.20 -19.37
N PRO A 585 43.75 -22.91 -18.54
CA PRO A 585 45.20 -22.91 -18.68
C PRO A 585 45.56 -23.50 -20.06
N GLU A 586 46.20 -22.69 -20.91
CA GLU A 586 46.92 -23.17 -22.08
C GLU A 586 48.05 -24.07 -21.60
N GLY A 587 48.02 -25.30 -22.00
CA GLY A 587 49.22 -26.14 -21.83
C GLY A 587 48.94 -27.61 -21.51
N VAL A 588 48.46 -28.40 -22.47
CA VAL A 588 49.06 -29.74 -22.73
C VAL A 588 48.96 -29.99 -24.23
N ALA A 589 50.01 -29.56 -24.92
CA ALA A 589 50.25 -30.02 -26.27
C ALA A 589 51.00 -31.36 -26.22
N ALA A 590 50.46 -32.31 -26.94
CA ALA A 590 51.09 -33.42 -27.66
C ALA A 590 52.31 -34.13 -26.99
N ALA A 591 52.11 -35.37 -26.60
CA ALA A 591 53.16 -36.39 -26.76
C ALA A 591 52.54 -37.75 -26.97
N GLY A 592 52.85 -38.38 -28.11
CA GLY A 592 52.94 -39.82 -28.21
C GLY A 592 51.98 -40.52 -29.13
N ALA A 593 52.19 -40.37 -30.45
CA ALA A 593 51.97 -41.50 -31.38
C ALA A 593 53.18 -42.46 -31.25
N ALA A 594 52.92 -43.70 -30.91
CA ALA A 594 53.63 -44.89 -31.45
C ALA A 594 53.35 -46.13 -30.57
N ARG A 595 52.60 -46.98 -31.02
CA ARG A 595 52.62 -48.46 -31.27
C ARG A 595 51.24 -49.05 -30.93
#